data_352f13306cd1f60c4a7bbeec3677f85f
#
_entry.id   352f13306cd1f60c4a7bbeec3677f85f
#
_cell.length_a   1.000
_cell.length_b   1.000
_cell.length_c   1.000
_cell.angle_alpha   90.00
_cell.angle_beta   90.00
_cell.angle_gamma   90.00
#
_symmetry.space_group_name_H-M   'P 1'
#
loop_
_entity.id
_entity.type
_entity.pdbx_description
1 polymer ?
#
loop_
_entity_poly.entity_id
_entity_poly.type
_entity_poly.pdbx_seq_one_letter_code
_entity_poly.pdbx_strand_id
1 'polypeptide(L)'
;MSVSFPKPLTEEEEKYYIDIYENGDKDAKEDARRILIERNLRLVAHVAKKYTSQFHTLDDFISIGTIGLIKAINTYNSGRATRLATYAARCIENEILMTVRASKKHTAEVSINVPIGTDKEGNEISLNDILGTEPDAII
;
A
#
# COMPACT_ATOMS: atom_id res chain seq x y z
N MET A 1 -13.49 -16.83 6.95
CA MET A 1 -14.38 -15.84 6.72
C MET A 1 -13.79 -14.64 6.06
N SER A 2 -14.42 -14.11 5.13
CA SER A 2 -13.83 -13.00 4.43
C SER A 2 -14.09 -11.72 5.17
N VAL A 3 -13.18 -10.79 5.04
CA VAL A 3 -13.34 -9.50 5.63
C VAL A 3 -14.09 -8.63 4.63
N SER A 4 -15.06 -7.94 5.11
CA SER A 4 -15.86 -7.09 4.26
C SER A 4 -15.51 -5.64 4.55
N PHE A 5 -14.99 -4.95 3.58
CA PHE A 5 -14.67 -3.55 3.73
C PHE A 5 -15.77 -2.68 3.16
N PRO A 6 -15.92 -1.47 3.65
CA PRO A 6 -16.95 -0.56 3.15
C PRO A 6 -16.78 -0.29 1.66
N LYS A 7 -17.88 0.07 1.03
CA LYS A 7 -17.89 0.40 -0.37
C LYS A 7 -17.02 1.61 -0.65
N PRO A 8 -16.27 1.64 -1.75
CA PRO A 8 -15.46 2.81 -2.08
C PRO A 8 -16.32 4.04 -2.35
N LEU A 9 -15.75 5.21 -2.15
CA LEU A 9 -16.44 6.44 -2.45
C LEU A 9 -16.50 6.66 -3.95
N THR A 10 -17.57 7.30 -4.42
CA THR A 10 -17.60 7.76 -5.81
C THR A 10 -16.64 8.94 -5.93
N GLU A 11 -16.36 9.35 -7.15
CA GLU A 11 -15.48 10.48 -7.38
C GLU A 11 -16.02 11.75 -6.73
N GLU A 12 -17.32 11.94 -6.78
CA GLU A 12 -17.93 13.12 -6.19
C GLU A 12 -17.87 13.09 -4.67
N GLU A 13 -18.13 11.93 -4.09
CA GLU A 13 -18.02 11.77 -2.64
C GLU A 13 -16.58 11.98 -2.19
N GLU A 14 -15.63 11.47 -2.96
CA GLU A 14 -14.23 11.64 -2.64
C GLU A 14 -13.87 13.13 -2.61
N LYS A 15 -14.30 13.88 -3.60
CA LYS A 15 -14.03 15.32 -3.64
C LYS A 15 -14.65 16.04 -2.46
N TYR A 16 -15.86 15.63 -2.09
CA TYR A 16 -16.57 16.22 -0.96
C TYR A 16 -15.77 16.05 0.33
N TYR A 17 -15.30 14.83 0.60
CA TYR A 17 -14.56 14.58 1.83
C TYR A 17 -13.15 15.15 1.79
N ILE A 18 -12.52 15.23 0.63
CA ILE A 18 -11.24 15.89 0.51
C ILE A 18 -11.38 17.38 0.84
N ASP A 19 -12.44 18.01 0.35
CA ASP A 19 -12.68 19.42 0.64
C ASP A 19 -12.84 19.64 2.15
N ILE A 20 -13.59 18.79 2.82
CA ILE A 20 -13.77 18.91 4.27
C ILE A 20 -12.44 18.68 4.97
N TYR A 21 -11.66 17.71 4.52
CA TYR A 21 -10.37 17.42 5.13
C TYR A 21 -9.42 18.60 4.99
N GLU A 22 -9.48 19.31 3.87
CA GLU A 22 -8.60 20.45 3.65
C GLU A 22 -9.08 21.73 4.33
N ASN A 23 -10.37 21.93 4.37
CA ASN A 23 -10.92 23.23 4.77
C ASN A 23 -11.86 23.23 5.96
N GLY A 24 -12.22 22.08 6.49
CA GLY A 24 -13.14 21.98 7.60
C GLY A 24 -12.48 22.33 8.94
N ASP A 25 -13.29 22.41 9.98
CA ASP A 25 -12.75 22.58 11.32
C ASP A 25 -12.12 21.28 11.80
N LYS A 26 -11.54 21.30 12.98
CA LYS A 26 -10.80 20.16 13.50
C LYS A 26 -11.61 18.88 13.53
N ASP A 27 -12.84 18.94 14.05
CA ASP A 27 -13.67 17.76 14.17
C ASP A 27 -14.11 17.24 12.80
N ALA A 28 -14.48 18.17 11.91
CA ALA A 28 -14.89 17.80 10.55
C ALA A 28 -13.71 17.18 9.80
N LYS A 29 -12.50 17.72 9.98
CA LYS A 29 -11.33 17.17 9.34
C LYS A 29 -11.06 15.75 9.79
N GLU A 30 -11.18 15.48 11.07
CA GLU A 30 -10.93 14.16 11.61
C GLU A 30 -11.94 13.16 11.10
N ASP A 31 -13.21 13.56 11.03
CA ASP A 31 -14.24 12.69 10.50
C ASP A 31 -14.00 12.39 9.02
N ALA A 32 -13.65 13.40 8.24
CA ALA A 32 -13.39 13.23 6.82
C ALA A 32 -12.18 12.32 6.61
N ARG A 33 -11.14 12.51 7.40
CA ARG A 33 -9.94 11.69 7.31
C ARG A 33 -10.28 10.22 7.59
N ARG A 34 -11.07 9.97 8.61
CA ARG A 34 -11.47 8.62 8.96
C ARG A 34 -12.26 7.98 7.82
N ILE A 35 -13.18 8.73 7.23
CA ILE A 35 -13.98 8.22 6.12
C ILE A 35 -13.11 7.95 4.91
N LEU A 36 -12.17 8.84 4.61
CA LEU A 36 -11.26 8.64 3.49
C LEU A 36 -10.41 7.38 3.69
N ILE A 37 -9.99 7.11 4.91
CA ILE A 37 -9.25 5.90 5.20
C ILE A 37 -10.14 4.67 5.06
N GLU A 38 -11.28 4.67 5.73
CA GLU A 38 -12.17 3.51 5.76
C GLU A 38 -12.67 3.13 4.37
N ARG A 39 -13.00 4.13 3.58
CA ARG A 39 -13.60 3.86 2.27
C ARG A 39 -12.55 3.53 1.22
N ASN A 40 -11.28 3.52 1.59
CA ASN A 40 -10.20 3.07 0.72
C ASN A 40 -9.54 1.77 1.21
N LEU A 41 -10.08 1.14 2.25
CA LEU A 41 -9.52 -0.11 2.73
C LEU A 41 -9.68 -1.26 1.74
N ARG A 42 -10.75 -1.24 0.95
CA ARG A 42 -10.94 -2.23 -0.09
C ARG A 42 -9.83 -2.12 -1.14
N LEU A 43 -9.40 -0.89 -1.42
CA LEU A 43 -8.30 -0.66 -2.34
C LEU A 43 -7.00 -1.24 -1.76
N VAL A 44 -6.76 -1.07 -0.46
CA VAL A 44 -5.59 -1.64 0.20
C VAL A 44 -5.56 -3.15 0.02
N ALA A 45 -6.69 -3.82 0.27
CA ALA A 45 -6.76 -5.26 0.13
C ALA A 45 -6.54 -5.69 -1.32
N HIS A 46 -7.07 -4.92 -2.26
CA HIS A 46 -6.93 -5.23 -3.68
C HIS A 46 -5.45 -5.16 -4.10
N VAL A 47 -4.73 -4.14 -3.66
CA VAL A 47 -3.32 -4.01 -3.98
C VAL A 47 -2.52 -5.08 -3.25
N ALA A 48 -2.82 -5.32 -1.98
CA ALA A 48 -2.09 -6.30 -1.18
C ALA A 48 -2.15 -7.70 -1.74
N LYS A 49 -3.26 -8.06 -2.37
CA LYS A 49 -3.42 -9.40 -2.93
C LYS A 49 -2.45 -9.70 -4.04
N LYS A 50 -1.85 -8.71 -4.65
CA LYS A 50 -0.90 -8.93 -5.73
C LYS A 50 0.45 -9.41 -5.23
N TYR A 51 0.69 -9.34 -3.94
CA TYR A 51 2.02 -9.62 -3.39
C TYR A 51 2.01 -10.88 -2.55
N THR A 52 3.12 -11.62 -2.60
CA THR A 52 3.33 -12.77 -1.75
C THR A 52 4.75 -12.74 -1.23
N SER A 53 4.97 -13.33 -0.09
CA SER A 53 6.29 -13.37 0.51
C SER A 53 6.34 -14.50 1.50
N GLN A 54 7.50 -15.13 1.66
CA GLN A 54 7.64 -16.16 2.67
C GLN A 54 7.70 -15.57 4.07
N PHE A 55 7.83 -14.25 4.18
CA PHE A 55 7.91 -13.61 5.48
C PHE A 55 6.64 -12.85 5.88
N HIS A 56 5.67 -12.74 5.01
CA HIS A 56 4.48 -11.93 5.27
C HIS A 56 3.21 -12.61 4.78
N THR A 57 2.15 -12.51 5.58
CA THR A 57 0.83 -12.99 5.18
C THR A 57 0.09 -11.89 4.45
N LEU A 58 -1.07 -12.21 3.90
CA LEU A 58 -1.94 -11.20 3.30
C LEU A 58 -2.33 -10.14 4.34
N ASP A 59 -2.62 -10.57 5.57
CA ASP A 59 -2.98 -9.62 6.62
C ASP A 59 -1.82 -8.66 6.91
N ASP A 60 -0.58 -9.16 6.85
CA ASP A 60 0.59 -8.31 7.02
C ASP A 60 0.64 -7.27 5.91
N PHE A 61 0.39 -7.69 4.68
CA PHE A 61 0.43 -6.74 3.55
C PHE A 61 -0.71 -5.73 3.63
N ILE A 62 -1.87 -6.12 4.14
CA ILE A 62 -2.96 -5.18 4.33
C ILE A 62 -2.57 -4.13 5.38
N SER A 63 -1.95 -4.57 6.47
CA SER A 63 -1.50 -3.64 7.51
C SER A 63 -0.45 -2.67 6.97
N ILE A 64 0.52 -3.19 6.23
CA ILE A 64 1.57 -2.38 5.63
C ILE A 64 0.95 -1.41 4.61
N GLY A 65 0.05 -1.90 3.79
CA GLY A 65 -0.61 -1.08 2.80
C GLY A 65 -1.45 0.02 3.42
N THR A 66 -2.05 -0.25 4.58
CA THR A 66 -2.83 0.77 5.29
C THR A 66 -1.93 1.93 5.73
N ILE A 67 -0.68 1.63 6.10
CA ILE A 67 0.26 2.70 6.41
C ILE A 67 0.50 3.55 5.16
N GLY A 68 0.65 2.93 4.01
CA GLY A 68 0.78 3.65 2.75
C GLY A 68 -0.43 4.51 2.43
N LEU A 69 -1.63 4.00 2.70
CA LEU A 69 -2.86 4.75 2.50
C LEU A 69 -2.91 5.97 3.40
N ILE A 70 -2.53 5.82 4.67
CA ILE A 70 -2.53 6.94 5.61
C ILE A 70 -1.54 8.00 5.15
N LYS A 71 -0.36 7.59 4.70
CA LYS A 71 0.61 8.54 4.16
C LYS A 71 0.06 9.27 2.95
N ALA A 72 -0.66 8.55 2.10
CA ALA A 72 -1.26 9.15 0.92
C ALA A 72 -2.25 10.23 1.28
N ILE A 73 -3.13 9.94 2.24
CA ILE A 73 -4.15 10.89 2.65
C ILE A 73 -3.50 12.12 3.28
N ASN A 74 -2.44 11.91 4.06
CA ASN A 74 -1.76 13.02 4.70
C ASN A 74 -1.02 13.94 3.71
N THR A 75 -0.65 13.42 2.55
CA THR A 75 0.14 14.18 1.58
C THR A 75 -0.62 14.59 0.32
N TYR A 76 -1.81 14.05 0.14
CA TYR A 76 -2.62 14.39 -1.03
C TYR A 76 -3.23 15.78 -0.89
N ASN A 77 -3.37 16.46 -2.01
CA ASN A 77 -4.13 17.70 -2.01
C ASN A 77 -4.93 17.79 -3.29
N SER A 78 -5.98 18.60 -3.27
CA SER A 78 -6.94 18.68 -4.37
C SER A 78 -6.35 19.30 -5.63
N GLY A 79 -5.16 19.89 -5.53
CA GLY A 79 -4.50 20.45 -6.71
C GLY A 79 -3.83 19.40 -7.57
N ARG A 80 -3.76 18.14 -7.12
CA ARG A 80 -3.14 17.09 -7.91
C ARG A 80 -4.05 16.71 -9.06
N ALA A 81 -3.45 16.37 -10.19
CA ALA A 81 -4.21 15.95 -11.35
C ALA A 81 -4.80 14.56 -11.17
N THR A 82 -4.21 13.76 -10.28
CA THR A 82 -4.61 12.38 -10.08
C THR A 82 -5.64 12.27 -8.96
N ARG A 83 -6.59 11.37 -9.10
CA ARG A 83 -7.55 11.12 -8.03
C ARG A 83 -6.84 10.57 -6.81
N LEU A 84 -7.43 10.78 -5.63
CA LEU A 84 -6.89 10.24 -4.39
C LEU A 84 -6.73 8.72 -4.48
N ALA A 85 -7.70 8.02 -5.01
CA ALA A 85 -7.62 6.55 -5.10
C ALA A 85 -6.39 6.11 -5.90
N THR A 86 -6.09 6.78 -7.01
CA THR A 86 -4.93 6.44 -7.83
C THR A 86 -3.64 6.78 -7.10
N TYR A 87 -3.60 7.92 -6.46
CA TYR A 87 -2.44 8.33 -5.69
C TYR A 87 -2.20 7.38 -4.53
N ALA A 88 -3.29 7.01 -3.84
CA ALA A 88 -3.21 6.09 -2.71
C ALA A 88 -2.71 4.71 -3.15
N ALA A 89 -3.17 4.23 -4.31
CA ALA A 89 -2.72 2.93 -4.80
C ALA A 89 -1.21 2.90 -4.96
N ARG A 90 -0.62 3.97 -5.44
CA ARG A 90 0.83 4.05 -5.59
C ARG A 90 1.54 4.09 -4.25
N CYS A 91 0.99 4.81 -3.29
CA CYS A 91 1.59 4.89 -1.96
C CYS A 91 1.49 3.54 -1.24
N ILE A 92 0.39 2.83 -1.42
CA ILE A 92 0.20 1.51 -0.85
C ILE A 92 1.23 0.55 -1.44
N GLU A 93 1.38 0.56 -2.76
CA GLU A 93 2.36 -0.29 -3.42
C GLU A 93 3.77 0.02 -2.96
N ASN A 94 4.11 1.29 -2.88
CA ASN A 94 5.44 1.68 -2.44
C ASN A 94 5.75 1.18 -1.05
N GLU A 95 4.78 1.27 -0.15
CA GLU A 95 4.97 0.82 1.22
C GLU A 95 5.21 -0.69 1.26
N ILE A 96 4.43 -1.44 0.50
CA ILE A 96 4.57 -2.89 0.44
C ILE A 96 5.92 -3.27 -0.18
N LEU A 97 6.29 -2.62 -1.29
CA LEU A 97 7.54 -2.93 -1.96
C LEU A 97 8.76 -2.62 -1.09
N MET A 98 8.72 -1.51 -0.37
CA MET A 98 9.81 -1.17 0.52
C MET A 98 9.96 -2.21 1.62
N THR A 99 8.85 -2.71 2.15
CA THR A 99 8.87 -3.73 3.18
C THR A 99 9.42 -5.06 2.64
N VAL A 100 8.98 -5.44 1.44
CA VAL A 100 9.47 -6.68 0.83
C VAL A 100 10.97 -6.59 0.56
N ARG A 101 11.43 -5.45 0.05
CA ARG A 101 12.86 -5.27 -0.21
C ARG A 101 13.68 -5.32 1.06
N ALA A 102 13.18 -4.71 2.12
CA ALA A 102 13.87 -4.74 3.40
C ALA A 102 13.97 -6.17 3.94
N SER A 103 12.91 -6.95 3.78
CA SER A 103 12.92 -8.34 4.22
C SER A 103 13.91 -9.17 3.42
N LYS A 104 13.98 -8.96 2.12
CA LYS A 104 14.91 -9.69 1.28
C LYS A 104 16.34 -9.32 1.63
N LYS A 105 16.60 -8.05 1.87
CA LYS A 105 17.91 -7.59 2.23
C LYS A 105 18.33 -8.21 3.57
N HIS A 106 17.43 -8.24 4.54
CA HIS A 106 17.72 -8.82 5.83
C HIS A 106 18.03 -10.30 5.67
N THR A 107 17.27 -11.01 4.85
CA THR A 107 17.50 -12.42 4.62
C THR A 107 18.86 -12.65 3.98
N ALA A 108 19.22 -11.83 3.03
CA ALA A 108 20.50 -11.95 2.36
C ALA A 108 21.63 -11.72 3.35
N GLU A 109 21.49 -10.77 4.23
CA GLU A 109 22.50 -10.51 5.25
C GLU A 109 22.64 -11.67 6.21
N VAL A 110 21.55 -12.26 6.59
CA VAL A 110 21.58 -13.38 7.50
C VAL A 110 22.12 -14.60 6.79
N SER A 111 21.84 -14.76 5.54
CA SER A 111 22.22 -15.95 4.82
C SER A 111 23.67 -16.01 4.48
N ILE A 112 24.46 -15.02 4.79
CA ILE A 112 25.87 -15.12 4.57
C ILE A 112 26.41 -16.35 5.22
N ASN A 113 25.82 -16.77 6.30
CA ASN A 113 26.27 -17.92 7.04
C ASN A 113 25.50 -19.18 6.70
N VAL A 114 24.71 -19.15 5.65
CA VAL A 114 23.88 -20.29 5.28
C VAL A 114 24.06 -20.57 3.81
N PRO A 115 23.96 -21.82 3.39
CA PRO A 115 24.14 -22.15 1.98
C PRO A 115 23.19 -21.33 1.15
N ILE A 116 23.73 -20.79 0.09
CA ILE A 116 22.98 -19.98 -0.72
C ILE A 116 21.97 -20.57 -1.56
N GLY A 117 22.05 -21.78 -1.85
CA GLY A 117 21.09 -22.39 -2.73
C GLY A 117 19.69 -22.01 -2.44
N THR A 118 19.39 -21.76 -1.22
CA THR A 118 18.04 -21.46 -0.90
C THR A 118 17.58 -20.18 -1.44
N ASP A 119 18.45 -19.28 -1.72
CA ASP A 119 18.02 -18.08 -2.15
C ASP A 119 17.46 -18.08 -3.44
N LYS A 120 17.94 -18.84 -4.30
CA LYS A 120 17.51 -18.81 -5.55
C LYS A 120 16.14 -18.91 -5.73
N GLU A 121 15.56 -19.73 -5.17
CA GLU A 121 14.25 -19.86 -5.35
C GLU A 121 13.51 -18.90 -4.79
N GLY A 122 13.78 -18.61 -3.81
CA GLY A 122 13.01 -17.63 -3.26
C GLY A 122 12.87 -16.59 -4.12
N ASN A 123 13.53 -16.54 -4.76
CA ASN A 123 13.46 -15.42 -5.32
C ASN A 123 13.04 -15.30 -6.46
N GLU A 124 13.05 -15.84 -6.92
CA GLU A 124 12.72 -15.43 -7.78
C GLU A 124 11.80 -15.15 -7.97
N ILE A 125 11.54 -15.22 -7.73
CA ILE A 125 10.81 -14.69 -7.71
C ILE A 125 10.31 -13.91 -7.65
N SER A 126 10.19 -14.07 -7.59
CA SER A 126 9.60 -13.28 -7.41
C SER A 126 9.77 -12.24 -7.68
N LEU A 127 10.24 -12.06 -7.95
CA LEU A 127 10.34 -10.98 -8.05
C LEU A 127 10.76 -10.46 -9.02
N ASN A 128 11.24 -10.79 -9.58
CA ASN A 128 11.65 -10.21 -10.40
C ASN A 128 10.92 -10.08 -11.19
N ASP A 129 10.40 -10.62 -11.21
CA ASP A 129 9.64 -10.36 -11.58
C ASP A 129 8.88 -9.55 -11.20
N ILE A 130 8.93 -9.52 -10.51
CA ILE A 130 8.21 -8.63 -10.05
C ILE A 130 8.65 -7.49 -10.33
N LEU A 131 9.29 -7.50 -10.70
CA LEU A 131 9.60 -6.45 -10.80
C LEU A 131 9.67 -6.06 -11.80
N GLY A 132 9.63 -6.60 -12.38
CA GLY A 132 9.65 -6.21 -13.02
C GLY A 132 9.31 -5.31 -13.13
N THR A 133 9.16 -5.40 -13.33
CA THR A 133 8.88 -4.60 -13.13
C THR A 133 9.15 -3.67 -13.06
N GLU A 134 9.69 -3.81 -13.26
CA GLU A 134 9.81 -3.06 -12.78
C GLU A 134 10.14 -2.24 -12.61
N PRO A 135 10.66 -2.37 -12.86
CA PRO A 135 10.95 -1.73 -12.35
C PRO A 135 11.04 -0.78 -12.20
N ASP A 136 11.02 -0.54 -12.43
CA ASP A 136 10.89 0.26 -11.98
C ASP A 136 10.46 0.57 -11.37
N ALA A 137 10.15 0.00 -11.63
CA ALA A 137 9.73 0.08 -10.89
C ALA A 137 10.01 -0.02 -10.22
N ILE A 138 10.27 -0.41 -10.32
CA ILE A 138 10.53 -0.56 -9.62
C ILE A 138 11.25 -0.10 -9.28
N ILE A 139 11.49 0.13 -9.34
CA ILE A 139 11.95 0.45 -8.84
C ILE A 139 12.11 0.87 -8.58
#